data_19d956a89455e2347e5c237a858797f8
#
_entry.id   19d956a89455e2347e5c237a858797f8
#
_cell.length_a   1.000
_cell.length_b   1.000
_cell.length_c   1.000
_cell.angle_alpha   90.00
_cell.angle_beta   90.00
_cell.angle_gamma   90.00
#
_symmetry.space_group_name_H-M   'P 1'
#
loop_
_entity.id
_entity.type
_entity.pdbx_description
1 polymer ?
#
loop_
_entity_poly.entity_id
_entity_poly.type
_entity_poly.pdbx_seq_one_letter_code
_entity_poly.pdbx_strand_id
1 'polypeptide(L)'
;MSELRFQCIRMQGADLGPESCVPDLLGEHILQNHLEFRLDEEDEIYEGYGRRKNAYPYRQYNSYTRKLKEKEISTAILENQYLKAVFLPEYGGRLWELWDKTTGTNLLYTNDVLQFSNLAVRNAWFSGGVEWNMGIIGHTPYTTAPLYTAVTETQTGAPVLRMYEYERIRKVPYQMDFWLEEEDRALNCRMRIVNESEEVIPMYWWSNMAVPEYEDGRIVVPAEK
;
A
#
# COMPACT_ATOMS: atom_id res chain seq x y z
N MET A 1 20.42 -18.25 -1.59
CA MET A 1 19.22 -18.59 -2.41
C MET A 1 18.06 -17.76 -1.89
N SER A 2 17.31 -17.13 -2.77
CA SER A 2 16.11 -16.37 -2.43
C SER A 2 14.91 -17.31 -2.32
N GLU A 3 13.99 -17.05 -1.38
CA GLU A 3 12.76 -17.83 -1.21
C GLU A 3 11.53 -16.97 -0.98
N LEU A 4 10.36 -17.48 -1.38
CA LEU A 4 9.06 -16.92 -1.08
C LEU A 4 8.21 -18.00 -0.39
N ARG A 5 7.69 -17.69 0.79
CA ARG A 5 6.81 -18.59 1.54
C ARG A 5 5.59 -17.86 2.09
N PHE A 6 4.53 -18.60 2.32
CA PHE A 6 3.31 -18.11 2.95
C PHE A 6 3.16 -18.76 4.33
N GLN A 7 2.84 -17.94 5.31
CA GLN A 7 2.61 -18.40 6.69
C GLN A 7 1.66 -17.43 7.42
N CYS A 8 1.24 -17.78 8.63
CA CYS A 8 0.50 -16.86 9.49
C CYS A 8 1.40 -16.32 10.59
N ILE A 9 1.17 -15.06 10.94
CA ILE A 9 1.69 -14.46 12.17
C ILE A 9 0.55 -14.24 13.16
N ARG A 10 0.87 -14.22 14.45
CA ARG A 10 -0.07 -13.89 15.51
C ARG A 10 0.25 -12.52 16.07
N MET A 11 -0.76 -11.67 16.14
CA MET A 11 -0.65 -10.36 16.76
C MET A 11 -1.99 -9.91 17.34
N GLN A 12 -1.95 -8.97 18.28
CA GLN A 12 -3.15 -8.34 18.79
C GLN A 12 -3.76 -7.45 17.70
N GLY A 13 -5.05 -7.57 17.47
CA GLY A 13 -5.72 -6.77 16.43
C GLY A 13 -7.20 -6.55 16.72
N ALA A 14 -7.69 -5.41 16.26
CA ALA A 14 -9.11 -5.09 16.28
C ALA A 14 -9.83 -5.71 15.06
N ASP A 15 -11.14 -5.89 15.18
CA ASP A 15 -11.96 -6.30 14.04
C ASP A 15 -12.29 -5.10 13.17
N LEU A 16 -12.12 -5.28 11.86
CA LEU A 16 -12.51 -4.28 10.86
C LEU A 16 -14.04 -4.13 10.79
N GLY A 17 -14.77 -5.21 11.05
CA GLY A 17 -16.22 -5.26 10.88
C GLY A 17 -16.65 -5.35 9.41
N PRO A 18 -17.93 -5.42 9.15
CA PRO A 18 -18.46 -5.49 7.79
C PRO A 18 -18.36 -4.12 7.10
N GLU A 19 -18.34 -4.16 5.79
CA GLU A 19 -18.57 -2.98 4.97
C GLU A 19 -20.00 -2.45 5.17
N SER A 20 -20.18 -1.15 4.97
CA SER A 20 -21.53 -0.54 4.95
C SER A 20 -22.41 -1.17 3.88
N CYS A 21 -23.74 -1.12 4.08
CA CYS A 21 -24.70 -1.73 3.14
C CYS A 21 -24.67 -1.08 1.75
N VAL A 22 -24.34 0.22 1.69
CA VAL A 22 -24.30 1.00 0.45
C VAL A 22 -22.99 1.79 0.37
N PRO A 23 -22.51 2.09 -0.85
CA PRO A 23 -21.43 3.05 -1.01
C PRO A 23 -21.88 4.43 -0.53
N ASP A 24 -20.94 5.26 -0.17
CA ASP A 24 -21.23 6.68 0.06
C ASP A 24 -21.46 7.37 -1.28
N LEU A 25 -22.69 7.82 -1.49
CA LEU A 25 -23.15 8.48 -2.71
C LEU A 25 -23.20 10.00 -2.55
N LEU A 26 -23.11 10.51 -1.33
CA LEU A 26 -23.31 11.90 -1.00
C LEU A 26 -22.07 12.51 -0.36
N GLY A 27 -21.80 13.74 -0.74
CA GLY A 27 -20.77 14.57 -0.11
C GLY A 27 -19.36 14.40 -0.64
N GLU A 28 -18.51 15.29 -0.19
CA GLU A 28 -17.07 15.29 -0.41
C GLU A 28 -16.39 14.71 0.82
N HIS A 29 -15.72 13.57 0.68
CA HIS A 29 -14.93 12.98 1.77
C HIS A 29 -13.58 13.62 1.95
N ILE A 30 -13.07 14.24 0.89
CA ILE A 30 -11.74 14.79 0.87
C ILE A 30 -11.90 16.29 0.97
N LEU A 31 -11.81 16.79 2.20
CA LEU A 31 -11.61 18.20 2.46
C LEU A 31 -10.15 18.52 2.12
N GLN A 32 -9.91 18.77 0.85
CA GLN A 32 -8.63 19.32 0.44
C GLN A 32 -8.72 20.85 0.53
N ASN A 33 -7.72 21.46 1.15
CA ASN A 33 -7.50 22.88 1.00
C ASN A 33 -7.38 23.21 -0.47
N HIS A 34 -7.84 24.39 -0.84
CA HIS A 34 -7.62 24.91 -2.18
C HIS A 34 -6.12 24.95 -2.45
N LEU A 35 -5.69 24.20 -3.46
CA LEU A 35 -4.30 24.19 -3.89
C LEU A 35 -4.17 25.10 -5.09
N GLU A 36 -3.30 26.10 -5.00
CA GLU A 36 -2.91 26.90 -6.16
C GLU A 36 -1.84 26.13 -6.93
N PHE A 37 -2.15 25.79 -8.17
CA PHE A 37 -1.19 25.22 -9.11
C PHE A 37 -0.66 26.33 -10.01
N ARG A 38 0.65 26.35 -10.19
CA ARG A 38 1.26 27.12 -11.27
C ARG A 38 1.55 26.14 -12.40
N LEU A 39 0.65 26.12 -13.37
CA LEU A 39 0.77 25.31 -14.57
C LEU A 39 1.07 26.25 -15.72
N ASP A 40 1.91 25.83 -16.66
CA ASP A 40 2.13 26.53 -17.90
C ASP A 40 0.94 26.31 -18.85
N GLU A 41 0.70 27.23 -19.79
CA GLU A 41 -0.43 27.14 -20.74
C GLU A 41 -0.39 25.87 -21.62
N GLU A 42 0.80 25.27 -21.75
CA GLU A 42 1.04 24.06 -22.52
C GLU A 42 0.85 22.78 -21.73
N ASP A 43 0.62 22.87 -20.41
CA ASP A 43 0.42 21.71 -19.55
C ASP A 43 -0.94 21.05 -19.83
N GLU A 44 -0.94 19.76 -20.09
CA GLU A 44 -2.17 18.95 -20.23
C GLU A 44 -2.90 18.73 -18.90
N ILE A 45 -2.30 19.17 -17.78
CA ILE A 45 -2.82 19.03 -16.43
C ILE A 45 -3.52 20.33 -16.03
N TYR A 46 -4.65 20.21 -15.35
CA TYR A 46 -5.40 21.35 -14.81
C TYR A 46 -5.66 21.17 -13.31
N GLU A 47 -6.00 22.26 -12.63
CA GLU A 47 -6.35 22.20 -11.21
C GLU A 47 -7.49 21.18 -10.98
N GLY A 48 -7.29 20.29 -10.01
CA GLY A 48 -8.24 19.22 -9.72
C GLY A 48 -8.16 18.02 -10.67
N TYR A 49 -7.17 17.98 -11.59
CA TYR A 49 -6.94 16.81 -12.44
C TYR A 49 -6.87 15.52 -11.61
N GLY A 50 -7.68 14.56 -11.95
CA GLY A 50 -7.78 13.29 -11.24
C GLY A 50 -8.52 13.33 -9.90
N ARG A 51 -9.00 14.48 -9.43
CA ARG A 51 -9.77 14.61 -8.20
C ARG A 51 -11.07 13.81 -8.27
N ARG A 52 -11.45 13.21 -7.13
CA ARG A 52 -12.74 12.56 -6.93
C ARG A 52 -13.39 13.10 -5.66
N LYS A 53 -14.72 13.21 -5.67
CA LYS A 53 -15.49 13.74 -4.53
C LYS A 53 -15.63 12.72 -3.40
N ASN A 54 -15.67 11.44 -3.74
CA ASN A 54 -15.86 10.35 -2.79
C ASN A 54 -15.21 9.06 -3.30
N ALA A 55 -15.30 8.00 -2.49
CA ALA A 55 -14.75 6.69 -2.80
C ALA A 55 -15.69 5.77 -3.61
N TYR A 56 -16.78 6.31 -4.21
CA TYR A 56 -17.66 5.49 -5.04
C TYR A 56 -16.88 4.76 -6.15
N PRO A 57 -17.06 3.45 -6.37
CA PRO A 57 -18.10 2.57 -5.84
C PRO A 57 -17.76 1.78 -4.58
N TYR A 58 -16.68 2.11 -3.89
CA TYR A 58 -16.29 1.40 -2.68
C TYR A 58 -17.21 1.71 -1.51
N ARG A 59 -17.45 0.71 -0.66
CA ARG A 59 -18.23 0.84 0.58
C ARG A 59 -17.31 1.24 1.73
N GLN A 60 -17.89 1.90 2.73
CA GLN A 60 -17.20 2.38 3.90
C GLN A 60 -17.04 1.29 4.96
N TYR A 61 -15.96 1.36 5.74
CA TYR A 61 -15.75 0.57 6.95
C TYR A 61 -16.03 1.44 8.19
N ASN A 62 -17.27 1.40 8.66
CA ASN A 62 -17.72 2.23 9.79
C ASN A 62 -17.88 1.44 11.10
N SER A 63 -17.61 0.13 11.07
CA SER A 63 -17.95 -0.80 12.16
C SER A 63 -16.72 -1.41 12.85
N TYR A 64 -15.52 -0.91 12.54
CA TYR A 64 -14.33 -1.42 13.22
C TYR A 64 -14.35 -1.16 14.71
N THR A 65 -13.80 -2.09 15.48
CA THR A 65 -13.79 -2.03 16.95
C THR A 65 -12.46 -1.48 17.48
N ARG A 66 -12.44 -1.18 18.78
CA ARG A 66 -11.21 -0.91 19.53
C ARG A 66 -10.85 -2.05 20.49
N LYS A 67 -11.58 -3.16 20.41
CA LYS A 67 -11.33 -4.34 21.24
C LYS A 67 -10.28 -5.19 20.56
N LEU A 68 -9.11 -5.26 21.18
CA LEU A 68 -8.02 -6.10 20.71
C LEU A 68 -8.27 -7.57 21.09
N LYS A 69 -7.94 -8.46 20.21
CA LYS A 69 -7.89 -9.91 20.41
C LYS A 69 -6.73 -10.49 19.61
N GLU A 70 -6.27 -11.67 19.99
CA GLU A 70 -5.30 -12.40 19.18
C GLU A 70 -5.90 -12.72 17.82
N LYS A 71 -5.16 -12.40 16.76
CA LYS A 71 -5.53 -12.69 15.37
C LYS A 71 -4.40 -13.42 14.68
N GLU A 72 -4.77 -14.38 13.85
CA GLU A 72 -3.88 -14.96 12.86
C GLU A 72 -4.02 -14.15 11.57
N ILE A 73 -2.90 -13.66 11.04
CA ILE A 73 -2.84 -12.86 9.84
C ILE A 73 -1.96 -13.57 8.82
N SER A 74 -2.50 -13.82 7.64
CA SER A 74 -1.76 -14.42 6.54
C SER A 74 -0.68 -13.48 6.04
N THR A 75 0.52 -14.00 5.87
CA THR A 75 1.67 -13.24 5.37
C THR A 75 2.31 -13.92 4.18
N ALA A 76 2.92 -13.11 3.30
CA ALA A 76 3.88 -13.55 2.31
C ALA A 76 5.27 -13.05 2.73
N ILE A 77 6.25 -13.92 2.75
CA ILE A 77 7.61 -13.62 3.19
C ILE A 77 8.57 -13.87 2.04
N LEU A 78 9.22 -12.80 1.60
CA LEU A 78 10.36 -12.84 0.69
C LEU A 78 11.65 -12.73 1.51
N GLU A 79 12.58 -13.63 1.27
CA GLU A 79 13.80 -13.68 2.06
C GLU A 79 15.00 -14.13 1.21
N ASN A 80 16.14 -13.47 1.42
CA ASN A 80 17.43 -13.92 0.95
C ASN A 80 18.44 -13.94 2.12
N GLN A 81 19.73 -14.02 1.85
CA GLN A 81 20.73 -14.02 2.90
C GLN A 81 20.84 -12.71 3.69
N TYR A 82 20.39 -11.59 3.12
CA TYR A 82 20.55 -10.23 3.69
C TYR A 82 19.26 -9.65 4.23
N LEU A 83 18.14 -9.88 3.55
CA LEU A 83 16.87 -9.25 3.84
C LEU A 83 15.77 -10.28 4.06
N LYS A 84 14.81 -9.90 4.93
CA LYS A 84 13.53 -10.59 5.08
C LYS A 84 12.41 -9.55 5.03
N ALA A 85 11.57 -9.63 4.01
CA ALA A 85 10.40 -8.77 3.81
C ALA A 85 9.12 -9.54 4.13
N VAL A 86 8.27 -8.99 5.01
CA VAL A 86 7.00 -9.59 5.44
C VAL A 86 5.86 -8.74 4.93
N PHE A 87 4.99 -9.31 4.12
CA PHE A 87 3.83 -8.63 3.54
C PHE A 87 2.54 -9.13 4.16
N LEU A 88 1.53 -8.25 4.23
CA LEU A 88 0.16 -8.55 4.66
C LEU A 88 -0.80 -8.47 3.46
N PRO A 89 -1.00 -9.55 2.68
CA PRO A 89 -1.86 -9.52 1.50
C PRO A 89 -3.33 -9.17 1.82
N GLU A 90 -3.81 -9.52 2.99
CA GLU A 90 -5.18 -9.23 3.44
C GLU A 90 -5.41 -7.74 3.75
N TYR A 91 -4.33 -6.95 3.87
CA TYR A 91 -4.37 -5.54 4.25
C TYR A 91 -3.63 -4.68 3.21
N GLY A 92 -4.12 -4.70 1.97
CA GLY A 92 -3.60 -3.89 0.88
C GLY A 92 -2.18 -4.26 0.43
N GLY A 93 -1.73 -5.48 0.75
CA GLY A 93 -0.36 -5.90 0.44
C GLY A 93 0.69 -5.13 1.23
N ARG A 94 0.34 -4.59 2.40
CA ARG A 94 1.24 -3.82 3.25
C ARG A 94 2.56 -4.55 3.46
N LEU A 95 3.71 -3.93 3.13
CA LEU A 95 5.00 -4.40 3.58
C LEU A 95 5.11 -4.06 5.07
N TRP A 96 4.92 -5.07 5.92
CA TRP A 96 4.82 -4.87 7.36
C TRP A 96 6.19 -4.79 8.03
N GLU A 97 7.11 -5.67 7.65
CA GLU A 97 8.47 -5.69 8.18
C GLU A 97 9.47 -5.80 7.04
N LEU A 98 10.61 -5.15 7.21
CA LEU A 98 11.78 -5.30 6.35
C LEU A 98 13.01 -5.41 7.24
N TRP A 99 13.42 -6.63 7.50
CA TRP A 99 14.58 -6.92 8.35
C TRP A 99 15.86 -6.90 7.56
N ASP A 100 16.83 -6.11 8.01
CA ASP A 100 18.24 -6.30 7.67
C ASP A 100 18.80 -7.42 8.57
N LYS A 101 19.08 -8.58 7.98
CA LYS A 101 19.59 -9.75 8.70
C LYS A 101 21.02 -9.57 9.16
N THR A 102 21.77 -8.63 8.56
CA THR A 102 23.17 -8.38 8.93
C THR A 102 23.28 -7.60 10.24
N THR A 103 22.33 -6.71 10.48
CA THR A 103 22.25 -5.91 11.71
C THR A 103 21.21 -6.44 12.71
N GLY A 104 20.32 -7.33 12.27
CA GLY A 104 19.21 -7.82 13.09
C GLY A 104 18.15 -6.74 13.37
N THR A 105 18.03 -5.72 12.50
CA THR A 105 17.16 -4.56 12.69
C THR A 105 16.01 -4.57 11.69
N ASN A 106 14.78 -4.31 12.18
CA ASN A 106 13.67 -3.98 11.29
C ASN A 106 13.82 -2.52 10.82
N LEU A 107 13.95 -2.32 9.52
CA LEU A 107 14.12 -1.00 8.91
C LEU A 107 12.85 -0.15 8.91
N LEU A 108 11.71 -0.78 9.18
CA LEU A 108 10.40 -0.12 9.20
C LEU A 108 9.89 0.02 10.63
N TYR A 109 9.11 1.08 10.87
CA TYR A 109 8.31 1.19 12.08
C TYR A 109 6.99 0.44 11.90
N THR A 110 6.66 -0.38 12.88
CA THR A 110 5.37 -1.08 12.97
C THR A 110 4.81 -0.97 14.39
N ASN A 111 3.50 -1.01 14.51
CA ASN A 111 2.85 -1.08 15.81
C ASN A 111 2.79 -2.53 16.30
N ASP A 112 2.74 -2.70 17.61
CA ASP A 112 2.55 -4.02 18.24
C ASP A 112 1.12 -4.56 18.04
N VAL A 113 0.21 -3.72 17.53
CA VAL A 113 -1.20 -4.03 17.36
C VAL A 113 -1.72 -3.56 16.01
N LEU A 114 -2.67 -4.31 15.44
CA LEU A 114 -3.45 -3.89 14.27
C LEU A 114 -4.70 -3.14 14.75
N GLN A 115 -4.65 -1.82 14.76
CA GLN A 115 -5.74 -0.96 15.18
C GLN A 115 -6.14 -0.01 14.06
N PHE A 116 -7.44 0.04 13.78
CA PHE A 116 -7.98 0.90 12.72
C PHE A 116 -8.34 2.30 13.23
N SER A 117 -8.21 3.29 12.35
CA SER A 117 -8.60 4.67 12.57
C SER A 117 -9.28 5.25 11.34
N ASN A 118 -10.06 6.31 11.52
CA ASN A 118 -10.74 7.00 10.41
C ASN A 118 -9.78 7.99 9.73
N LEU A 119 -8.96 7.49 8.81
CA LEU A 119 -7.99 8.32 8.08
C LEU A 119 -8.01 8.07 6.56
N ALA A 120 -8.58 6.96 6.09
CA ALA A 120 -8.64 6.62 4.67
C ALA A 120 -10.00 6.95 4.05
N VAL A 121 -10.07 6.96 2.71
CA VAL A 121 -11.30 7.24 1.96
C VAL A 121 -12.45 6.26 2.25
N ARG A 122 -12.14 5.09 2.83
CA ARG A 122 -13.12 4.09 3.29
C ARG A 122 -13.25 4.05 4.83
N ASN A 123 -12.85 5.11 5.52
CA ASN A 123 -12.88 5.30 6.98
C ASN A 123 -12.01 4.37 7.81
N ALA A 124 -11.37 3.38 7.24
CA ALA A 124 -10.50 2.48 7.99
C ALA A 124 -9.07 2.50 7.43
N TRP A 125 -8.13 2.78 8.30
CA TRP A 125 -6.69 2.84 8.00
C TRP A 125 -5.92 2.37 9.24
N PHE A 126 -4.70 1.88 9.05
CA PHE A 126 -3.78 1.56 10.14
C PHE A 126 -2.36 2.00 9.80
N SER A 127 -1.60 2.38 10.81
CA SER A 127 -0.22 2.85 10.66
C SER A 127 0.79 1.71 10.68
N GLY A 128 1.99 1.98 10.19
CA GLY A 128 3.14 1.08 10.18
C GLY A 128 3.43 0.46 8.82
N GLY A 129 4.69 0.10 8.63
CA GLY A 129 5.17 -0.51 7.40
C GLY A 129 5.16 0.41 6.19
N VAL A 130 5.03 -0.18 5.00
CA VAL A 130 4.89 0.55 3.74
C VAL A 130 3.53 0.29 3.13
N GLU A 131 2.78 1.36 2.92
CA GLU A 131 1.50 1.37 2.24
C GLU A 131 1.68 1.71 0.76
N TRP A 132 0.95 1.01 -0.09
CA TRP A 132 0.97 1.17 -1.53
C TRP A 132 -0.34 1.80 -1.99
N ASN A 133 -0.28 3.01 -2.54
CA ASN A 133 -1.47 3.78 -2.85
C ASN A 133 -1.66 3.93 -4.36
N MET A 134 -2.86 3.63 -4.82
CA MET A 134 -3.26 3.66 -6.22
C MET A 134 -4.66 4.27 -6.37
N GLY A 135 -4.85 5.03 -7.42
CA GLY A 135 -6.13 5.37 -8.02
C GLY A 135 -6.76 6.68 -7.57
N ILE A 136 -6.50 7.16 -6.37
CA ILE A 136 -7.12 8.38 -5.83
C ILE A 136 -6.10 9.21 -5.04
N ILE A 137 -6.28 10.51 -5.01
CA ILE A 137 -5.54 11.37 -4.10
C ILE A 137 -5.96 11.02 -2.67
N GLY A 138 -5.05 10.43 -1.91
CA GLY A 138 -5.30 9.89 -0.58
C GLY A 138 -4.92 8.41 -0.48
N HIS A 139 -5.28 7.79 0.63
CA HIS A 139 -5.00 6.37 0.87
C HIS A 139 -5.84 5.48 -0.03
N THR A 140 -5.24 4.44 -0.55
CA THR A 140 -5.92 3.50 -1.46
C THR A 140 -7.19 2.91 -0.84
N PRO A 141 -8.26 2.68 -1.62
CA PRO A 141 -9.42 1.94 -1.15
C PRO A 141 -9.11 0.50 -0.67
N TYR A 142 -7.94 -0.03 -1.00
CA TYR A 142 -7.50 -1.37 -0.62
C TYR A 142 -6.63 -1.42 0.63
N THR A 143 -6.34 -0.29 1.31
CA THR A 143 -5.42 -0.27 2.48
C THR A 143 -5.79 -1.27 3.57
N THR A 144 -7.08 -1.61 3.70
CA THR A 144 -7.61 -2.60 4.66
C THR A 144 -8.38 -3.74 3.98
N ALA A 145 -8.18 -3.95 2.69
CA ALA A 145 -8.83 -4.99 1.91
C ALA A 145 -7.79 -5.92 1.27
N PRO A 146 -8.14 -7.19 1.02
CA PRO A 146 -7.22 -8.14 0.43
C PRO A 146 -6.90 -7.80 -1.03
N LEU A 147 -5.68 -8.12 -1.44
CA LEU A 147 -5.24 -8.18 -2.82
C LEU A 147 -5.11 -9.63 -3.27
N TYR A 148 -5.34 -9.87 -4.55
CA TYR A 148 -4.97 -11.14 -5.17
C TYR A 148 -3.46 -11.30 -5.16
N THR A 149 -3.00 -12.53 -4.93
CA THR A 149 -1.59 -12.88 -4.92
C THR A 149 -1.27 -13.99 -5.91
N ALA A 150 -0.12 -13.90 -6.54
CA ALA A 150 0.45 -14.94 -7.37
C ALA A 150 1.96 -15.02 -7.16
N VAL A 151 2.51 -16.18 -7.44
CA VAL A 151 3.95 -16.42 -7.46
C VAL A 151 4.39 -16.52 -8.92
N THR A 152 5.38 -15.72 -9.28
CA THR A 152 6.06 -15.79 -10.57
C THR A 152 7.58 -15.81 -10.34
N GLU A 153 8.36 -15.70 -11.40
CA GLU A 153 9.82 -15.75 -11.32
C GLU A 153 10.43 -14.59 -12.13
N THR A 154 11.61 -14.15 -11.71
CA THR A 154 12.48 -13.26 -12.51
C THR A 154 13.10 -14.06 -13.64
N GLN A 155 13.84 -13.37 -14.52
CA GLN A 155 14.61 -14.03 -15.58
C GLN A 155 15.73 -14.93 -15.04
N THR A 156 16.19 -14.68 -13.82
CA THR A 156 17.22 -15.45 -13.12
C THR A 156 16.65 -16.60 -12.29
N GLY A 157 15.30 -16.73 -12.24
CA GLY A 157 14.61 -17.77 -11.47
C GLY A 157 14.35 -17.39 -10.01
N ALA A 158 14.61 -16.16 -9.58
CA ALA A 158 14.24 -15.73 -8.24
C ALA A 158 12.71 -15.60 -8.11
N PRO A 159 12.11 -16.01 -6.96
CA PRO A 159 10.69 -15.94 -6.77
C PRO A 159 10.20 -14.50 -6.68
N VAL A 160 9.07 -14.21 -7.31
CA VAL A 160 8.41 -12.90 -7.31
C VAL A 160 7.07 -13.04 -6.63
N LEU A 161 6.84 -12.26 -5.58
CA LEU A 161 5.52 -12.02 -5.03
C LEU A 161 4.81 -11.00 -5.90
N ARG A 162 3.78 -11.43 -6.62
CA ARG A 162 2.89 -10.54 -7.35
C ARG A 162 1.61 -10.32 -6.55
N MET A 163 1.27 -9.06 -6.30
CA MET A 163 -0.03 -8.67 -5.76
C MET A 163 -0.74 -7.76 -6.76
N TYR A 164 -2.04 -7.97 -6.98
CA TYR A 164 -2.77 -7.26 -8.02
C TYR A 164 -4.24 -7.11 -7.69
N GLU A 165 -4.86 -6.10 -8.31
CA GLU A 165 -6.29 -5.83 -8.18
C GLU A 165 -6.76 -4.92 -9.34
N TYR A 166 -8.07 -4.73 -9.42
CA TYR A 166 -8.73 -3.80 -10.34
C TYR A 166 -9.19 -2.56 -9.57
N GLU A 167 -8.59 -1.40 -9.87
CA GLU A 167 -8.98 -0.15 -9.25
C GLU A 167 -10.26 0.40 -9.89
N ARG A 168 -11.35 0.46 -9.09
CA ARG A 168 -12.71 0.66 -9.58
C ARG A 168 -13.06 2.11 -9.88
N ILE A 169 -12.33 3.09 -9.30
CA ILE A 169 -12.55 4.52 -9.56
C ILE A 169 -11.96 4.88 -10.92
N ARG A 170 -10.75 4.41 -11.18
CA ARG A 170 -10.03 4.65 -12.45
C ARG A 170 -10.35 3.59 -13.50
N LYS A 171 -10.91 2.45 -13.09
CA LYS A 171 -11.24 1.31 -13.93
C LYS A 171 -9.99 0.74 -14.62
N VAL A 172 -8.93 0.57 -13.87
CA VAL A 172 -7.65 0.05 -14.35
C VAL A 172 -7.17 -1.14 -13.53
N PRO A 173 -6.67 -2.21 -14.16
CA PRO A 173 -5.92 -3.22 -13.45
C PRO A 173 -4.54 -2.67 -13.07
N TYR A 174 -4.07 -3.07 -11.90
CA TYR A 174 -2.73 -2.80 -11.44
C TYR A 174 -2.10 -4.01 -10.79
N GLN A 175 -0.78 -4.07 -10.83
CA GLN A 175 0.00 -5.09 -10.14
C GLN A 175 1.26 -4.51 -9.53
N MET A 176 1.69 -5.15 -8.45
CA MET A 176 2.94 -4.89 -7.76
C MET A 176 3.73 -6.19 -7.70
N ASP A 177 4.94 -6.18 -8.20
CA ASP A 177 5.87 -7.30 -8.17
C ASP A 177 6.99 -6.97 -7.20
N PHE A 178 7.25 -7.88 -6.26
CA PHE A 178 8.33 -7.77 -5.28
C PHE A 178 9.24 -8.98 -5.37
N TRP A 179 10.54 -8.74 -5.36
CA TRP A 179 11.52 -9.82 -5.40
C TRP A 179 12.84 -9.43 -4.75
N LEU A 180 13.58 -10.44 -4.40
CA LEU A 180 14.95 -10.37 -3.93
C LEU A 180 15.78 -11.36 -4.75
N GLU A 181 16.81 -10.89 -5.46
CA GLU A 181 17.82 -11.79 -5.99
C GLU A 181 18.72 -12.29 -4.84
N GLU A 182 19.53 -13.30 -5.09
CA GLU A 182 20.35 -13.92 -4.04
C GLU A 182 21.25 -12.94 -3.31
N GLU A 183 21.87 -12.00 -4.04
CA GLU A 183 22.83 -11.03 -3.53
C GLU A 183 22.23 -9.64 -3.27
N ASP A 184 20.92 -9.46 -3.45
CA ASP A 184 20.28 -8.18 -3.27
C ASP A 184 20.33 -7.73 -1.80
N ARG A 185 20.70 -6.46 -1.62
CA ARG A 185 20.65 -5.74 -0.33
C ARG A 185 19.55 -4.67 -0.31
N ALA A 186 18.69 -4.67 -1.31
CA ALA A 186 17.51 -3.82 -1.40
C ALA A 186 16.34 -4.63 -1.92
N LEU A 187 15.15 -4.40 -1.38
CA LEU A 187 13.92 -5.00 -1.89
C LEU A 187 13.55 -4.35 -3.22
N ASN A 188 13.43 -5.17 -4.25
CA ASN A 188 12.95 -4.72 -5.55
C ASN A 188 11.43 -4.62 -5.56
N CYS A 189 10.93 -3.53 -6.13
CA CYS A 189 9.50 -3.30 -6.32
C CYS A 189 9.24 -2.76 -7.72
N ARG A 190 8.32 -3.37 -8.45
CA ARG A 190 7.86 -2.90 -9.74
C ARG A 190 6.35 -2.75 -9.74
N MET A 191 5.89 -1.52 -9.96
CA MET A 191 4.48 -1.20 -10.18
C MET A 191 4.16 -1.21 -11.67
N ARG A 192 3.00 -1.78 -12.03
CA ARG A 192 2.40 -1.67 -13.34
C ARG A 192 0.94 -1.29 -13.22
N ILE A 193 0.54 -0.27 -13.94
CA ILE A 193 -0.84 0.16 -14.12
C ILE A 193 -1.13 0.08 -15.61
N VAL A 194 -2.27 -0.50 -15.99
CA VAL A 194 -2.62 -0.70 -17.39
C VAL A 194 -3.90 0.07 -17.71
N ASN A 195 -3.81 1.03 -18.61
CA ASN A 195 -4.99 1.69 -19.17
C ASN A 195 -5.45 0.88 -20.41
N GLU A 196 -6.58 0.19 -20.27
CA GLU A 196 -7.19 -0.61 -21.34
C GLU A 196 -8.27 0.17 -22.11
N SER A 197 -8.50 1.44 -21.75
CA SER A 197 -9.47 2.30 -22.42
C SER A 197 -8.82 3.18 -23.48
N GLU A 198 -9.64 3.80 -24.34
CA GLU A 198 -9.21 4.81 -25.29
C GLU A 198 -9.12 6.22 -24.69
N GLU A 199 -9.52 6.36 -23.43
CA GLU A 199 -9.52 7.65 -22.72
C GLU A 199 -8.23 7.88 -21.95
N VAL A 200 -7.85 9.13 -21.76
CA VAL A 200 -6.77 9.51 -20.85
C VAL A 200 -7.25 9.32 -19.41
N ILE A 201 -6.53 8.49 -18.66
CA ILE A 201 -6.86 8.21 -17.25
C ILE A 201 -5.78 8.80 -16.36
N PRO A 202 -6.16 9.65 -15.38
CA PRO A 202 -5.19 10.15 -14.42
C PRO A 202 -4.53 9.02 -13.66
N MET A 203 -3.23 8.89 -13.77
CA MET A 203 -2.45 7.95 -13.00
C MET A 203 -2.01 8.60 -11.70
N TYR A 204 -2.33 7.94 -10.57
CA TYR A 204 -1.91 8.37 -9.25
C TYR A 204 -1.33 7.19 -8.49
N TRP A 205 -0.05 7.28 -8.19
CA TRP A 205 0.70 6.29 -7.45
C TRP A 205 1.62 6.96 -6.44
N TRP A 206 1.62 6.46 -5.22
CA TRP A 206 2.58 6.83 -4.18
C TRP A 206 2.68 5.74 -3.12
N SER A 207 3.78 5.74 -2.38
CA SER A 207 3.98 4.86 -1.23
C SER A 207 4.16 5.70 0.02
N ASN A 208 3.63 5.19 1.14
CA ASN A 208 3.75 5.81 2.45
C ASN A 208 4.54 4.86 3.34
N MET A 209 5.73 5.27 3.76
CA MET A 209 6.66 4.46 4.54
C MET A 209 6.78 5.01 5.96
N ALA A 210 6.52 4.15 6.95
CA ALA A 210 6.79 4.45 8.34
C ALA A 210 8.20 3.95 8.71
N VAL A 211 9.02 4.84 9.24
CA VAL A 211 10.37 4.54 9.71
C VAL A 211 10.54 5.03 11.14
N PRO A 212 11.45 4.44 11.94
CA PRO A 212 11.77 4.96 13.26
C PRO A 212 12.31 6.39 13.18
N GLU A 213 11.89 7.23 14.12
CA GLU A 213 12.42 8.58 14.28
C GLU A 213 13.64 8.54 15.19
N TYR A 214 14.79 8.96 14.65
CA TYR A 214 16.05 9.06 15.39
C TYR A 214 16.45 10.52 15.56
N GLU A 215 17.10 10.88 16.69
CA GLU A 215 17.55 12.26 16.97
C GLU A 215 18.48 12.82 15.87
N ASP A 216 19.28 11.96 15.27
CA ASP A 216 20.21 12.29 14.18
C ASP A 216 19.71 11.85 12.80
N GLY A 217 18.44 11.52 12.69
CA GLY A 217 17.81 11.05 11.46
C GLY A 217 17.95 12.08 10.33
N ARG A 218 18.28 11.59 9.12
CA ARG A 218 18.39 12.43 7.92
C ARG A 218 17.63 11.81 6.77
N ILE A 219 16.94 12.67 6.03
CA ILE A 219 16.33 12.29 4.75
C ILE A 219 17.30 12.64 3.64
N VAL A 220 17.73 11.62 2.91
CA VAL A 220 18.62 11.78 1.75
C VAL A 220 17.84 11.41 0.50
N VAL A 221 17.76 12.33 -0.43
CA VAL A 221 17.13 12.11 -1.73
C VAL A 221 18.15 12.33 -2.85
N PRO A 222 18.13 11.54 -3.94
CA PRO A 222 18.92 11.86 -5.11
C PRO A 222 18.38 13.17 -5.71
N ALA A 223 19.24 14.18 -5.82
CA ALA A 223 18.89 15.46 -6.42
C ALA A 223 19.93 15.79 -7.50
N GLU A 224 19.46 16.25 -8.63
CA GLU A 224 20.29 16.92 -9.61
C GLU A 224 20.49 18.37 -9.17
N LYS A 225 21.70 18.93 -9.44
CA LYS A 225 22.02 20.32 -9.08
C LYS A 225 21.34 21.29 -10.03
#